data_a186229b039e5b6d7c3b638c9fac9720
#
_entry.id   a186229b039e5b6d7c3b638c9fac9720
#
_cell.length_a   1.000
_cell.length_b   1.000
_cell.length_c   1.000
_cell.angle_alpha   90.00
_cell.angle_beta   90.00
_cell.angle_gamma   90.00
#
_symmetry.space_group_name_H-M   'P 1'
#
loop_
_entity.id
_entity.type
_entity.pdbx_description
1 polymer ?
#
loop_
_entity_poly.entity_id
_entity_poly.type
_entity_poly.pdbx_seq_one_letter_code
_entity_poly.pdbx_strand_id
1 'polypeptide(L)'
;MTFNHLVLIGGGHSNVSLLKKWLMFPKLMPEIPVSIISRDSHLVYSAIFPSVISKSITLEESLIDIKSLAKNAKVSFIEEEVKDIDFNLKKIVLSNRPSVNYSKLVLNYGSQTIIPKEFESLVKNRNAFSIKPFLRAYDSILKEDIFDSVNELPFVIVGSGLAAIEVSYALRKRWGDRPLKLLCDSRKINNKILKSLRNSNIDLVEKLNFDYGKILLCTGNTSPLWAQKKLLDSDSYGRIITNQNLQIKSFSGIFAVGDCAVVGSAKRPASGVFAVKVVNTLVQNLKKDIEGRSLKKWFPQKIGLQIVNIFPSHHPKAFAIYRNFVFGPSFIFWILKHKIDLNFIKKFRSKRLIMKSSEKNISLNDCRGCAAKIPQFVLNKSLINSNLNSFASSPEDSVEIYQNGQDIILQSVDGFP
;
A
#
# COMPACT_ATOMS: atom_id res chain seq x y z
N MET A 1 26.48 -12.12 -24.14
CA MET A 1 25.51 -12.79 -23.24
C MET A 1 24.29 -11.90 -23.10
N THR A 2 23.12 -12.36 -23.49
CA THR A 2 21.87 -11.61 -23.27
C THR A 2 21.60 -11.56 -21.78
N PHE A 3 21.60 -10.36 -21.20
CA PHE A 3 21.32 -10.15 -19.80
C PHE A 3 19.84 -10.48 -19.54
N ASN A 4 19.56 -11.57 -18.81
CA ASN A 4 18.20 -12.00 -18.47
C ASN A 4 17.93 -11.72 -17.00
N HIS A 5 17.09 -10.71 -16.71
CA HIS A 5 16.70 -10.32 -15.36
C HIS A 5 15.25 -9.82 -15.35
N LEU A 6 14.42 -10.42 -14.54
CA LEU A 6 13.05 -9.97 -14.28
C LEU A 6 13.04 -9.06 -13.06
N VAL A 7 12.52 -7.85 -13.22
CA VAL A 7 12.36 -6.92 -12.11
C VAL A 7 10.88 -6.65 -11.84
N LEU A 8 10.49 -6.76 -10.57
CA LEU A 8 9.16 -6.40 -10.06
C LEU A 8 9.24 -5.04 -9.38
N ILE A 9 8.47 -4.05 -9.86
CA ILE A 9 8.41 -2.73 -9.26
C ILE A 9 7.20 -2.59 -8.36
N GLY A 10 7.44 -2.26 -7.09
CA GLY A 10 6.44 -2.01 -6.08
C GLY A 10 6.04 -3.25 -5.28
N GLY A 11 5.91 -3.08 -3.96
CA GLY A 11 5.41 -4.09 -3.04
C GLY A 11 3.87 -4.20 -3.01
N GLY A 12 3.18 -3.89 -4.13
CA GLY A 12 1.72 -3.91 -4.20
C GLY A 12 1.12 -5.31 -4.11
N HIS A 13 -0.19 -5.39 -3.93
CA HIS A 13 -0.95 -6.63 -3.71
C HIS A 13 -0.70 -7.71 -4.77
N SER A 14 -0.50 -7.32 -6.04
CA SER A 14 -0.22 -8.29 -7.09
C SER A 14 1.16 -8.92 -6.94
N ASN A 15 2.21 -8.10 -6.67
CA ASN A 15 3.56 -8.61 -6.52
C ASN A 15 3.72 -9.47 -5.26
N VAL A 16 3.16 -9.08 -4.11
CA VAL A 16 3.22 -9.93 -2.90
C VAL A 16 2.45 -11.25 -3.11
N SER A 17 1.33 -11.21 -3.83
CA SER A 17 0.58 -12.43 -4.17
C SER A 17 1.33 -13.30 -5.19
N LEU A 18 2.10 -12.70 -6.09
CA LEU A 18 2.98 -13.38 -7.04
C LEU A 18 4.13 -14.08 -6.32
N LEU A 19 4.84 -13.39 -5.42
CA LEU A 19 5.90 -13.97 -4.59
C LEU A 19 5.38 -15.17 -3.80
N LYS A 20 4.22 -15.02 -3.16
CA LYS A 20 3.57 -16.12 -2.46
C LYS A 20 3.26 -17.29 -3.37
N LYS A 21 2.77 -17.02 -4.60
CA LYS A 21 2.45 -18.06 -5.57
C LYS A 21 3.71 -18.85 -5.97
N TRP A 22 4.83 -18.18 -6.18
CA TRP A 22 6.11 -18.80 -6.47
C TRP A 22 6.65 -19.63 -5.30
N LEU A 23 6.50 -19.11 -4.07
CA LEU A 23 6.86 -19.86 -2.87
C LEU A 23 6.06 -21.17 -2.74
N MET A 24 4.74 -21.11 -3.01
CA MET A 24 3.88 -22.31 -2.93
C MET A 24 4.04 -23.27 -4.12
N PHE A 25 4.39 -22.74 -5.29
CA PHE A 25 4.51 -23.46 -6.54
C PHE A 25 5.79 -23.04 -7.28
N PRO A 26 6.97 -23.49 -6.82
CA PRO A 26 8.27 -23.05 -7.37
C PRO A 26 8.41 -23.30 -8.89
N LYS A 27 7.79 -24.37 -9.41
CA LYS A 27 7.76 -24.67 -10.84
C LYS A 27 7.13 -23.58 -11.73
N LEU A 28 6.38 -22.65 -11.14
CA LEU A 28 5.80 -21.49 -11.83
C LEU A 28 6.74 -20.28 -11.87
N MET A 29 7.82 -20.31 -11.09
CA MET A 29 8.81 -19.24 -11.12
C MET A 29 9.64 -19.34 -12.40
N PRO A 30 9.95 -18.24 -13.05
CA PRO A 30 10.88 -18.20 -14.18
C PRO A 30 12.29 -18.64 -13.77
N GLU A 31 13.02 -19.31 -14.69
CA GLU A 31 14.40 -19.77 -14.48
C GLU A 31 15.44 -18.68 -14.82
N ILE A 32 15.17 -17.46 -14.43
CA ILE A 32 16.07 -16.31 -14.55
C ILE A 32 16.14 -15.55 -13.23
N PRO A 33 17.19 -14.77 -12.96
CA PRO A 33 17.27 -13.91 -11.80
C PRO A 33 16.03 -13.02 -11.67
N VAL A 34 15.50 -12.91 -10.46
CA VAL A 34 14.33 -12.05 -10.16
C VAL A 34 14.65 -11.13 -9.00
N SER A 35 14.33 -9.86 -9.16
CA SER A 35 14.40 -8.88 -8.06
C SER A 35 13.06 -8.17 -7.89
N ILE A 36 12.76 -7.76 -6.67
CA ILE A 36 11.66 -6.85 -6.35
C ILE A 36 12.23 -5.56 -5.76
N ILE A 37 11.79 -4.43 -6.29
CA ILE A 37 12.14 -3.08 -5.81
C ILE A 37 10.91 -2.49 -5.15
N SER A 38 11.01 -2.14 -3.88
CA SER A 38 9.91 -1.52 -3.13
C SER A 38 10.45 -0.46 -2.19
N ARG A 39 9.78 0.67 -2.09
CA ARG A 39 10.14 1.75 -1.17
C ARG A 39 10.08 1.30 0.29
N ASP A 40 9.12 0.45 0.62
CA ASP A 40 8.88 -0.02 1.97
C ASP A 40 9.06 -1.55 2.02
N SER A 41 9.65 -2.07 3.09
CA SER A 41 9.81 -3.51 3.33
C SER A 41 8.49 -4.21 3.71
N HIS A 42 7.48 -3.43 4.05
CA HIS A 42 6.16 -3.92 4.44
C HIS A 42 5.06 -3.30 3.57
N LEU A 43 4.07 -4.11 3.23
CA LEU A 43 2.82 -3.66 2.61
C LEU A 43 1.73 -3.55 3.66
N VAL A 44 1.12 -2.36 3.79
CA VAL A 44 -0.15 -2.21 4.52
C VAL A 44 -1.28 -2.73 3.64
N TYR A 45 -2.04 -3.70 4.13
CA TYR A 45 -3.22 -4.19 3.42
C TYR A 45 -4.33 -3.13 3.42
N SER A 46 -4.53 -2.49 2.29
CA SER A 46 -5.39 -1.29 2.15
C SER A 46 -6.84 -1.47 2.62
N ALA A 47 -7.42 -2.67 2.43
CA ALA A 47 -8.81 -2.92 2.79
C ALA A 47 -9.05 -2.96 4.32
N ILE A 48 -8.01 -3.29 5.10
CA ILE A 48 -8.09 -3.34 6.57
C ILE A 48 -7.62 -2.02 7.22
N PHE A 49 -7.03 -1.10 6.46
CA PHE A 49 -6.47 0.14 6.99
C PHE A 49 -7.49 1.00 7.77
N PRO A 50 -8.77 1.13 7.38
CA PRO A 50 -9.78 1.77 8.23
C PRO A 50 -9.94 1.12 9.60
N SER A 51 -9.78 -0.20 9.72
CA SER A 51 -9.80 -0.91 11.01
C SER A 51 -8.56 -0.60 11.86
N VAL A 52 -7.42 -0.32 11.25
CA VAL A 52 -6.22 0.19 11.95
C VAL A 52 -6.46 1.62 12.44
N ILE A 53 -7.01 2.50 11.58
CA ILE A 53 -7.38 3.87 11.98
C ILE A 53 -8.32 3.84 13.18
N SER A 54 -9.35 3.01 13.18
CA SER A 54 -10.33 2.89 14.27
C SER A 54 -9.81 2.22 15.56
N LYS A 55 -8.53 1.83 15.60
CA LYS A 55 -7.92 1.05 16.70
C LYS A 55 -8.57 -0.34 16.92
N SER A 56 -9.34 -0.85 15.94
CA SER A 56 -9.94 -2.19 16.01
C SER A 56 -8.94 -3.31 15.73
N ILE A 57 -7.85 -2.98 15.04
CA ILE A 57 -6.74 -3.86 14.67
C ILE A 57 -5.46 -3.04 14.80
N THR A 58 -4.36 -3.66 15.23
CA THR A 58 -3.05 -2.97 15.29
C THR A 58 -2.45 -2.78 13.88
N LEU A 59 -1.53 -1.83 13.74
CA LEU A 59 -0.82 -1.65 12.47
C LEU A 59 -0.07 -2.92 12.08
N GLU A 60 0.61 -3.55 13.02
CA GLU A 60 1.40 -4.76 12.85
C GLU A 60 0.54 -5.92 12.30
N GLU A 61 -0.72 -6.02 12.74
CA GLU A 61 -1.67 -7.01 12.23
C GLU A 61 -2.09 -6.76 10.79
N SER A 62 -1.89 -5.57 10.27
CA SER A 62 -2.22 -5.19 8.88
C SER A 62 -1.04 -5.34 7.92
N LEU A 63 0.17 -5.58 8.43
CA LEU A 63 1.40 -5.61 7.63
C LEU A 63 1.65 -6.98 6.98
N ILE A 64 2.13 -6.94 5.76
CA ILE A 64 2.70 -8.08 5.03
C ILE A 64 4.17 -7.80 4.82
N ASP A 65 5.04 -8.64 5.38
CA ASP A 65 6.50 -8.54 5.23
C ASP A 65 6.94 -9.00 3.83
N ILE A 66 7.24 -8.02 2.98
CA ILE A 66 7.66 -8.23 1.59
C ILE A 66 9.07 -8.81 1.55
N LYS A 67 9.97 -8.31 2.41
CA LYS A 67 11.38 -8.71 2.45
C LYS A 67 11.52 -10.19 2.78
N SER A 68 10.87 -10.66 3.85
CA SER A 68 10.84 -12.07 4.21
C SER A 68 10.17 -12.94 3.13
N LEU A 69 9.07 -12.44 2.54
CA LEU A 69 8.38 -13.15 1.47
C LEU A 69 9.25 -13.31 0.22
N ALA A 70 9.97 -12.26 -0.18
CA ALA A 70 10.90 -12.27 -1.30
C ALA A 70 12.05 -13.24 -1.04
N LYS A 71 12.70 -13.16 0.14
CA LYS A 71 13.77 -14.08 0.55
C LYS A 71 13.32 -15.53 0.44
N ASN A 72 12.15 -15.86 1.01
CA ASN A 72 11.62 -17.22 0.99
C ASN A 72 11.25 -17.69 -0.43
N ALA A 73 10.85 -16.77 -1.31
CA ALA A 73 10.60 -17.06 -2.72
C ALA A 73 11.88 -17.04 -3.58
N LYS A 74 13.08 -16.89 -2.98
CA LYS A 74 14.39 -16.78 -3.69
C LYS A 74 14.42 -15.59 -4.66
N VAL A 75 13.78 -14.48 -4.31
CA VAL A 75 13.76 -13.22 -5.05
C VAL A 75 14.60 -12.21 -4.29
N SER A 76 15.50 -11.50 -4.96
CA SER A 76 16.30 -10.43 -4.36
C SER A 76 15.39 -9.24 -4.01
N PHE A 77 15.50 -8.74 -2.77
CA PHE A 77 14.74 -7.57 -2.32
C PHE A 77 15.63 -6.34 -2.32
N ILE A 78 15.19 -5.28 -2.98
CA ILE A 78 15.85 -3.96 -3.02
C ILE A 78 14.89 -2.96 -2.38
N GLU A 79 15.23 -2.50 -1.17
CA GLU A 79 14.47 -1.45 -0.48
C GLU A 79 14.93 -0.09 -1.00
N GLU A 80 14.14 0.45 -1.95
CA GLU A 80 14.47 1.72 -2.60
C GLU A 80 13.26 2.30 -3.35
N GLU A 81 13.26 3.62 -3.52
CA GLU A 81 12.27 4.31 -4.34
C GLU A 81 12.71 4.42 -5.80
N VAL A 82 11.80 4.10 -6.71
CA VAL A 82 12.02 4.30 -8.15
C VAL A 82 11.74 5.75 -8.51
N LYS A 83 12.75 6.43 -9.03
CA LYS A 83 12.64 7.82 -9.53
C LYS A 83 12.21 7.89 -10.97
N ASP A 84 12.70 6.96 -11.79
CA ASP A 84 12.41 6.93 -13.22
C ASP A 84 12.66 5.56 -13.84
N ILE A 85 12.10 5.31 -15.02
CA ILE A 85 12.35 4.13 -15.83
C ILE A 85 12.60 4.56 -17.27
N ASP A 86 13.76 4.19 -17.79
CA ASP A 86 14.04 4.26 -19.21
C ASP A 86 13.63 2.93 -19.86
N PHE A 87 12.54 2.96 -20.61
CA PHE A 87 12.00 1.77 -21.26
C PHE A 87 12.81 1.34 -22.49
N ASN A 88 13.50 2.27 -23.15
CA ASN A 88 14.33 1.98 -24.32
C ASN A 88 15.67 1.36 -23.90
N LEU A 89 16.34 1.96 -22.93
CA LEU A 89 17.58 1.44 -22.35
C LEU A 89 17.36 0.30 -21.36
N LYS A 90 16.11 -0.04 -21.04
CA LYS A 90 15.74 -1.06 -20.05
C LYS A 90 16.41 -0.84 -18.69
N LYS A 91 16.38 0.39 -18.21
CA LYS A 91 17.08 0.85 -17.01
C LYS A 91 16.11 1.49 -16.01
N ILE A 92 16.24 1.10 -14.74
CA ILE A 92 15.46 1.64 -13.61
C ILE A 92 16.37 2.56 -12.82
N VAL A 93 15.96 3.82 -12.67
CA VAL A 93 16.69 4.83 -11.87
C VAL A 93 16.13 4.82 -10.46
N LEU A 94 17.01 4.62 -9.48
CA LEU A 94 16.70 4.58 -8.05
C LEU A 94 17.08 5.89 -7.37
N SER A 95 16.54 6.11 -6.17
CA SER A 95 16.76 7.36 -5.42
C SER A 95 18.20 7.48 -4.93
N ASN A 96 18.71 6.44 -4.23
CA ASN A 96 19.98 6.50 -3.52
C ASN A 96 20.94 5.36 -3.87
N ARG A 97 20.59 4.53 -4.88
CA ARG A 97 21.39 3.40 -5.31
C ARG A 97 21.68 3.47 -6.82
N PRO A 98 22.69 2.75 -7.31
CA PRO A 98 22.91 2.60 -8.73
C PRO A 98 21.68 2.08 -9.45
N SER A 99 21.57 2.46 -10.72
CA SER A 99 20.45 2.01 -11.56
C SER A 99 20.48 0.51 -11.78
N VAL A 100 19.29 -0.09 -11.93
CA VAL A 100 19.12 -1.53 -12.18
C VAL A 100 18.69 -1.76 -13.62
N ASN A 101 19.41 -2.62 -14.34
CA ASN A 101 19.00 -3.06 -15.68
C ASN A 101 18.02 -4.23 -15.59
N TYR A 102 17.13 -4.34 -16.58
CA TYR A 102 16.16 -5.44 -16.68
C TYR A 102 16.02 -5.94 -18.12
N SER A 103 15.63 -7.19 -18.28
CA SER A 103 15.16 -7.72 -19.58
C SER A 103 13.63 -7.80 -19.62
N LYS A 104 13.03 -8.10 -18.48
CA LYS A 104 11.58 -8.20 -18.25
C LYS A 104 11.18 -7.37 -17.03
N LEU A 105 9.97 -6.80 -17.07
CA LEU A 105 9.54 -5.86 -16.03
C LEU A 105 8.06 -6.09 -15.64
N VAL A 106 7.76 -6.00 -14.36
CA VAL A 106 6.38 -5.93 -13.86
C VAL A 106 6.19 -4.64 -13.09
N LEU A 107 5.26 -3.82 -13.52
CA LEU A 107 4.87 -2.58 -12.86
C LEU A 107 3.69 -2.85 -11.92
N ASN A 108 3.88 -2.68 -10.61
CA ASN A 108 2.84 -2.75 -9.58
C ASN A 108 3.08 -1.71 -8.48
N TYR A 109 3.44 -0.50 -8.89
CA TYR A 109 3.76 0.61 -7.98
C TYR A 109 2.53 1.22 -7.29
N GLY A 110 1.32 0.75 -7.63
CA GLY A 110 0.07 1.21 -7.02
C GLY A 110 -0.38 2.58 -7.55
N SER A 111 -0.86 3.43 -6.65
CA SER A 111 -1.35 4.78 -6.96
C SER A 111 -1.08 5.73 -5.80
N GLN A 112 -1.05 7.02 -6.10
CA GLN A 112 -0.97 8.11 -5.12
C GLN A 112 -2.33 8.81 -5.01
N THR A 113 -2.57 9.52 -3.91
CA THR A 113 -3.74 10.39 -3.77
C THR A 113 -3.61 11.60 -4.68
N ILE A 114 -4.67 11.97 -5.38
CA ILE A 114 -4.74 13.23 -6.11
C ILE A 114 -4.72 14.37 -5.08
N ILE A 115 -3.87 15.36 -5.28
CA ILE A 115 -3.87 16.58 -4.49
C ILE A 115 -4.51 17.67 -5.35
N PRO A 116 -5.74 18.10 -5.08
CA PRO A 116 -6.36 19.23 -5.79
C PRO A 116 -5.55 20.51 -5.56
N LYS A 117 -5.52 21.40 -6.55
CA LYS A 117 -4.71 22.63 -6.54
C LYS A 117 -4.94 23.49 -5.29
N GLU A 118 -6.18 23.60 -4.84
CA GLU A 118 -6.58 24.34 -3.64
C GLU A 118 -5.96 23.80 -2.33
N PHE A 119 -5.50 22.55 -2.32
CA PHE A 119 -4.87 21.93 -1.14
C PHE A 119 -3.35 21.84 -1.22
N GLU A 120 -2.71 22.18 -2.36
CA GLU A 120 -1.25 22.06 -2.54
C GLU A 120 -0.46 22.86 -1.50
N SER A 121 -0.85 24.10 -1.22
CA SER A 121 -0.21 24.95 -0.20
C SER A 121 -0.38 24.36 1.19
N LEU A 122 -1.54 23.81 1.52
CA LEU A 122 -1.81 23.18 2.81
C LEU A 122 -0.99 21.90 3.02
N VAL A 123 -0.80 21.11 1.96
CA VAL A 123 0.07 19.92 2.01
C VAL A 123 1.53 20.34 2.20
N LYS A 124 2.00 21.37 1.49
CA LYS A 124 3.35 21.90 1.63
C LYS A 124 3.63 22.39 3.04
N ASN A 125 2.67 23.06 3.67
CA ASN A 125 2.75 23.60 5.03
C ASN A 125 2.36 22.58 6.11
N ARG A 126 2.17 21.30 5.74
CA ARG A 126 1.79 20.20 6.64
C ARG A 126 0.45 20.40 7.38
N ASN A 127 -0.43 21.27 6.88
CA ASN A 127 -1.80 21.45 7.37
C ASN A 127 -2.79 20.48 6.71
N ALA A 128 -2.39 19.86 5.60
CA ALA A 128 -3.10 18.76 4.99
C ALA A 128 -2.16 17.60 4.70
N PHE A 129 -2.69 16.37 4.67
CA PHE A 129 -1.94 15.18 4.27
C PHE A 129 -2.83 14.19 3.50
N SER A 130 -2.21 13.36 2.70
CA SER A 130 -2.88 12.38 1.85
C SER A 130 -3.05 11.06 2.55
N ILE A 131 -4.14 10.32 2.27
CA ILE A 131 -4.36 8.96 2.78
C ILE A 131 -3.32 7.95 2.24
N LYS A 132 -2.72 8.20 1.09
CA LYS A 132 -1.63 7.39 0.54
C LYS A 132 -0.35 8.23 0.47
N PRO A 133 0.80 7.71 0.91
CA PRO A 133 1.06 6.34 1.41
C PRO A 133 0.50 6.10 2.81
N PHE A 134 -0.04 4.90 3.04
CA PHE A 134 -0.78 4.57 4.28
C PHE A 134 0.05 4.72 5.56
N LEU A 135 1.33 4.34 5.57
CA LEU A 135 2.19 4.48 6.75
C LEU A 135 2.36 5.95 7.14
N ARG A 136 2.64 6.83 6.17
CA ARG A 136 2.75 8.28 6.44
C ARG A 136 1.43 8.90 6.90
N ALA A 137 0.31 8.44 6.34
CA ALA A 137 -1.01 8.86 6.80
C ALA A 137 -1.27 8.42 8.24
N TYR A 138 -0.90 7.20 8.59
CA TYR A 138 -1.03 6.67 9.94
C TYR A 138 -0.18 7.46 10.95
N ASP A 139 1.08 7.77 10.62
CA ASP A 139 1.95 8.61 11.45
C ASP A 139 1.36 10.01 11.68
N SER A 140 0.74 10.58 10.62
CA SER A 140 0.05 11.88 10.73
C SER A 140 -1.18 11.80 11.64
N ILE A 141 -1.96 10.71 11.56
CA ILE A 141 -3.11 10.46 12.45
C ILE A 141 -2.66 10.25 13.89
N LEU A 142 -1.55 9.54 14.13
CA LEU A 142 -0.99 9.36 15.48
C LEU A 142 -0.58 10.69 16.11
N LYS A 143 -0.02 11.62 15.33
CA LYS A 143 0.29 12.97 15.81
C LYS A 143 -0.97 13.72 16.24
N GLU A 144 -2.06 13.56 15.50
CA GLU A 144 -3.34 14.16 15.85
C GLU A 144 -3.97 13.55 17.13
N ASP A 145 -3.67 12.30 17.50
CA ASP A 145 -4.11 11.71 18.76
C ASP A 145 -3.57 12.45 19.98
N ILE A 146 -2.35 13.01 19.90
CA ILE A 146 -1.70 13.75 21.00
C ILE A 146 -2.43 15.07 21.27
N PHE A 147 -3.01 15.67 20.22
CA PHE A 147 -3.70 16.96 20.28
C PHE A 147 -5.22 16.82 20.47
N ASP A 148 -5.75 15.60 20.57
CA ASP A 148 -7.20 15.32 20.57
C ASP A 148 -7.93 15.98 21.74
N SER A 149 -7.28 16.10 22.89
CA SER A 149 -7.84 16.72 24.10
C SER A 149 -7.81 18.27 24.12
N VAL A 150 -7.11 18.89 23.16
CA VAL A 150 -6.85 20.35 23.16
C VAL A 150 -7.44 21.01 21.90
N ASN A 151 -7.76 20.26 20.86
CA ASN A 151 -8.18 20.81 19.57
C ASN A 151 -9.70 20.92 19.46
N GLU A 152 -10.23 22.11 19.73
CA GLU A 152 -11.64 22.45 19.46
C GLU A 152 -11.97 22.57 17.97
N LEU A 153 -10.93 22.72 17.13
CA LEU A 153 -11.10 22.88 15.69
C LEU A 153 -11.45 21.54 15.01
N PRO A 154 -12.42 21.54 14.08
CA PRO A 154 -12.82 20.33 13.38
C PRO A 154 -11.68 19.75 12.52
N PHE A 155 -11.54 18.43 12.57
CA PHE A 155 -10.71 17.69 11.61
C PHE A 155 -11.51 17.45 10.33
N VAL A 156 -10.92 17.74 9.18
CA VAL A 156 -11.61 17.67 7.90
C VAL A 156 -11.11 16.50 7.08
N ILE A 157 -12.03 15.67 6.59
CA ILE A 157 -11.77 14.64 5.57
C ILE A 157 -12.30 15.15 4.23
N VAL A 158 -11.52 15.03 3.16
CA VAL A 158 -11.90 15.50 1.83
C VAL A 158 -12.11 14.34 0.88
N GLY A 159 -13.30 14.20 0.31
CA GLY A 159 -13.62 13.22 -0.73
C GLY A 159 -15.03 12.67 -0.65
N SER A 160 -15.57 12.29 -1.81
CA SER A 160 -16.93 11.69 -1.94
C SER A 160 -16.90 10.19 -2.20
N GLY A 161 -15.71 9.58 -2.22
CA GLY A 161 -15.52 8.15 -2.47
C GLY A 161 -15.68 7.29 -1.21
N LEU A 162 -15.82 5.97 -1.41
CA LEU A 162 -15.99 5.01 -0.30
C LEU A 162 -14.82 5.01 0.68
N ALA A 163 -13.61 5.34 0.22
CA ALA A 163 -12.45 5.47 1.10
C ALA A 163 -12.62 6.63 2.10
N ALA A 164 -13.07 7.81 1.64
CA ALA A 164 -13.35 8.96 2.50
C ALA A 164 -14.43 8.62 3.54
N ILE A 165 -15.50 7.96 3.09
CA ILE A 165 -16.63 7.55 3.94
C ILE A 165 -16.17 6.59 5.04
N GLU A 166 -15.45 5.53 4.67
CA GLU A 166 -14.99 4.50 5.62
C GLU A 166 -13.97 5.06 6.62
N VAL A 167 -13.06 5.93 6.13
CA VAL A 167 -12.09 6.64 6.98
C VAL A 167 -12.80 7.59 7.94
N SER A 168 -13.86 8.28 7.52
CA SER A 168 -14.64 9.16 8.41
C SER A 168 -15.25 8.37 9.57
N TYR A 169 -15.85 7.21 9.32
CA TYR A 169 -16.34 6.32 10.38
C TYR A 169 -15.22 5.81 11.28
N ALA A 170 -14.08 5.45 10.69
CA ALA A 170 -12.94 4.95 11.45
C ALA A 170 -12.35 6.02 12.39
N LEU A 171 -12.25 7.28 11.93
CA LEU A 171 -11.81 8.41 12.73
C LEU A 171 -12.82 8.77 13.80
N ARG A 172 -14.13 8.71 13.52
CA ARG A 172 -15.18 8.88 14.53
C ARG A 172 -15.05 7.86 15.65
N LYS A 173 -14.77 6.59 15.32
CA LYS A 173 -14.51 5.57 16.34
C LYS A 173 -13.23 5.85 17.13
N ARG A 174 -12.19 6.39 16.48
CA ARG A 174 -10.90 6.67 17.10
C ARG A 174 -10.96 7.83 18.09
N TRP A 175 -11.64 8.93 17.69
CA TRP A 175 -11.60 10.21 18.41
C TRP A 175 -12.89 10.59 19.15
N GLY A 176 -13.90 9.70 19.15
CA GLY A 176 -15.11 9.92 19.94
C GLY A 176 -15.82 11.23 19.60
N ASP A 177 -15.64 12.25 20.44
CA ASP A 177 -16.40 13.50 20.36
C ASP A 177 -15.72 14.62 19.58
N ARG A 178 -14.48 14.42 19.13
CA ARG A 178 -13.77 15.44 18.33
C ARG A 178 -14.61 15.87 17.11
N PRO A 179 -14.77 17.17 16.82
CA PRO A 179 -15.51 17.63 15.65
C PRO A 179 -14.91 17.06 14.35
N LEU A 180 -15.72 16.32 13.57
CA LEU A 180 -15.32 15.76 12.28
C LEU A 180 -16.23 16.29 11.18
N LYS A 181 -15.61 16.77 10.11
CA LYS A 181 -16.33 17.24 8.91
C LYS A 181 -15.86 16.46 7.68
N LEU A 182 -16.81 16.03 6.87
CA LEU A 182 -16.55 15.42 5.56
C LEU A 182 -16.89 16.45 4.48
N LEU A 183 -15.83 17.00 3.86
CA LEU A 183 -15.96 17.86 2.68
C LEU A 183 -16.19 16.99 1.45
N CYS A 184 -17.40 17.01 0.93
CA CYS A 184 -17.82 16.13 -0.16
C CYS A 184 -18.89 16.74 -1.05
N ASP A 185 -19.01 16.24 -2.27
CA ASP A 185 -20.19 16.44 -3.11
C ASP A 185 -21.26 15.40 -2.71
N SER A 186 -22.24 15.85 -1.94
CA SER A 186 -23.30 15.01 -1.39
C SER A 186 -24.12 14.28 -2.47
N ARG A 187 -24.21 14.82 -3.67
CA ARG A 187 -24.93 14.22 -4.83
C ARG A 187 -24.28 12.91 -5.30
N LYS A 188 -22.99 12.71 -5.00
CA LYS A 188 -22.23 11.50 -5.35
C LYS A 188 -22.36 10.37 -4.32
N ILE A 189 -22.99 10.64 -3.17
CA ILE A 189 -23.11 9.71 -2.06
C ILE A 189 -24.57 9.25 -1.93
N ASN A 190 -24.76 7.95 -1.77
CA ASN A 190 -26.11 7.40 -1.59
C ASN A 190 -26.77 7.92 -0.31
N ASN A 191 -28.08 8.24 -0.38
CA ASN A 191 -28.85 8.83 0.72
C ASN A 191 -28.83 8.01 2.01
N LYS A 192 -28.79 6.67 1.93
CA LYS A 192 -28.67 5.82 3.13
C LYS A 192 -27.34 6.04 3.85
N ILE A 193 -26.26 6.22 3.09
CA ILE A 193 -24.92 6.49 3.64
C ILE A 193 -24.86 7.90 4.21
N LEU A 194 -25.42 8.91 3.50
CA LEU A 194 -25.50 10.29 4.00
C LEU A 194 -26.23 10.37 5.34
N LYS A 195 -27.39 9.72 5.44
CA LYS A 195 -28.14 9.64 6.71
C LYS A 195 -27.32 8.96 7.82
N SER A 196 -26.60 7.88 7.49
CA SER A 196 -25.77 7.18 8.45
C SER A 196 -24.59 8.02 8.94
N LEU A 197 -23.94 8.79 8.06
CA LEU A 197 -22.84 9.70 8.41
C LEU A 197 -23.32 10.76 9.42
N ARG A 198 -24.45 11.42 9.15
CA ARG A 198 -25.04 12.40 10.07
C ARG A 198 -25.39 11.79 11.42
N ASN A 199 -26.00 10.60 11.43
CA ASN A 199 -26.31 9.87 12.67
C ASN A 199 -25.07 9.44 13.45
N SER A 200 -23.91 9.46 12.83
CA SER A 200 -22.61 9.18 13.46
C SER A 200 -21.86 10.47 13.84
N ASN A 201 -22.51 11.61 13.95
CA ASN A 201 -21.94 12.92 14.28
C ASN A 201 -20.77 13.31 13.34
N ILE A 202 -20.91 13.03 12.04
CA ILE A 202 -19.99 13.46 11.00
C ILE A 202 -20.70 14.51 10.16
N ASP A 203 -20.27 15.77 10.28
CA ASP A 203 -20.86 16.88 9.56
C ASP A 203 -20.49 16.80 8.08
N LEU A 204 -21.49 16.98 7.21
CA LEU A 204 -21.29 17.02 5.77
C LEU A 204 -21.22 18.48 5.31
N VAL A 205 -20.11 18.84 4.68
CA VAL A 205 -19.88 20.21 4.19
C VAL A 205 -19.49 20.19 2.71
N GLU A 206 -19.86 21.23 1.99
CA GLU A 206 -19.54 21.39 0.55
C GLU A 206 -18.43 22.41 0.31
N LYS A 207 -18.11 23.24 1.33
CA LYS A 207 -17.07 24.29 1.25
C LYS A 207 -16.35 24.44 2.59
N LEU A 208 -15.10 24.90 2.52
CA LEU A 208 -14.29 25.25 3.68
C LEU A 208 -14.48 26.75 3.99
N ASN A 209 -15.57 27.11 4.63
CA ASN A 209 -15.89 28.48 5.06
C ASN A 209 -15.94 28.62 6.60
N PHE A 210 -15.14 27.83 7.28
CA PHE A 210 -15.02 27.77 8.74
C PHE A 210 -13.56 27.51 9.13
N ASP A 211 -13.21 27.78 10.38
CA ASP A 211 -11.89 27.42 10.92
C ASP A 211 -11.77 25.90 11.09
N TYR A 212 -10.60 25.36 10.79
CA TYR A 212 -10.30 23.92 10.86
C TYR A 212 -8.87 23.66 11.32
N GLY A 213 -8.66 22.50 11.90
CA GLY A 213 -7.34 22.03 12.32
C GLY A 213 -6.56 21.43 11.15
N LYS A 214 -6.63 20.11 10.99
CA LYS A 214 -5.93 19.37 9.91
C LYS A 214 -6.91 18.81 8.88
N ILE A 215 -6.37 18.58 7.68
CA ILE A 215 -7.11 18.02 6.55
C ILE A 215 -6.49 16.70 6.11
N LEU A 216 -7.34 15.67 5.95
CA LEU A 216 -6.99 14.39 5.34
C LEU A 216 -7.61 14.27 3.95
N LEU A 217 -6.76 14.12 2.93
CA LEU A 217 -7.19 14.01 1.53
C LEU A 217 -7.45 12.54 1.15
N CYS A 218 -8.70 12.25 0.77
CA CYS A 218 -9.18 10.99 0.18
C CYS A 218 -9.78 11.25 -1.21
N THR A 219 -9.16 12.09 -2.01
CA THR A 219 -9.66 12.78 -3.21
C THR A 219 -9.58 11.97 -4.51
N GLY A 220 -9.28 10.69 -4.41
CA GLY A 220 -9.09 9.82 -5.57
C GLY A 220 -7.63 9.42 -5.79
N ASN A 221 -7.37 8.72 -6.88
CA ASN A 221 -6.09 8.10 -7.14
C ASN A 221 -5.55 8.48 -8.51
N THR A 222 -4.23 8.71 -8.57
CA THR A 222 -3.48 8.93 -9.81
C THR A 222 -2.14 8.17 -9.78
N SER A 223 -1.48 8.07 -10.91
CA SER A 223 -0.10 7.54 -10.98
C SER A 223 0.91 8.54 -10.42
N PRO A 224 2.09 8.08 -9.93
CA PRO A 224 3.18 8.97 -9.53
C PRO A 224 3.69 9.81 -10.71
N LEU A 225 4.22 10.99 -10.40
CA LEU A 225 4.66 11.99 -11.42
C LEU A 225 5.65 11.42 -12.44
N TRP A 226 6.60 10.57 -12.01
CA TRP A 226 7.57 9.98 -12.94
C TRP A 226 6.88 9.07 -13.98
N ALA A 227 5.80 8.36 -13.59
CA ALA A 227 5.06 7.51 -14.51
C ALA A 227 4.14 8.31 -15.45
N GLN A 228 3.61 9.45 -14.99
CA GLN A 228 2.79 10.35 -15.82
C GLN A 228 3.59 11.03 -16.94
N LYS A 229 4.89 11.29 -16.70
CA LYS A 229 5.79 11.91 -17.68
C LYS A 229 6.19 10.98 -18.82
N LYS A 230 5.86 9.69 -18.73
CA LYS A 230 6.18 8.71 -19.78
C LYS A 230 5.10 8.72 -20.87
N LEU A 231 5.53 8.59 -22.11
CA LEU A 231 4.65 8.45 -23.29
C LEU A 231 4.02 7.03 -23.34
N LEU A 232 3.38 6.63 -22.26
CA LEU A 232 2.64 5.38 -22.19
C LEU A 232 1.14 5.65 -22.38
N ASP A 233 0.48 4.78 -23.13
CA ASP A 233 -0.98 4.80 -23.21
C ASP A 233 -1.56 4.73 -21.80
N SER A 234 -2.25 5.79 -21.36
CA SER A 234 -2.86 5.87 -20.05
C SER A 234 -4.29 6.38 -20.10
N ASP A 235 -5.08 6.02 -19.11
CA ASP A 235 -6.41 6.56 -18.93
C ASP A 235 -6.41 7.94 -18.25
N SER A 236 -7.58 8.53 -18.07
CA SER A 236 -7.75 9.85 -17.44
C SER A 236 -7.26 9.95 -15.98
N TYR A 237 -6.96 8.80 -15.35
CA TYR A 237 -6.39 8.72 -14.01
C TYR A 237 -4.88 8.44 -14.02
N GLY A 238 -4.25 8.45 -15.21
CA GLY A 238 -2.83 8.14 -15.38
C GLY A 238 -2.49 6.66 -15.23
N ARG A 239 -3.47 5.74 -15.24
CA ARG A 239 -3.22 4.30 -15.18
C ARG A 239 -2.81 3.79 -16.54
N ILE A 240 -1.77 2.96 -16.58
CA ILE A 240 -1.24 2.37 -17.81
C ILE A 240 -2.29 1.45 -18.45
N ILE A 241 -2.57 1.66 -19.73
CA ILE A 241 -3.45 0.79 -20.51
C ILE A 241 -2.65 -0.41 -21.03
N THR A 242 -3.02 -1.60 -20.58
CA THR A 242 -2.44 -2.87 -21.06
C THR A 242 -3.34 -3.58 -22.05
N ASN A 243 -2.76 -4.49 -22.82
CA ASN A 243 -3.54 -5.47 -23.59
C ASN A 243 -4.12 -6.54 -22.63
N GLN A 244 -4.93 -7.46 -23.20
CA GLN A 244 -5.51 -8.56 -22.42
C GLN A 244 -4.49 -9.53 -21.83
N ASN A 245 -3.27 -9.54 -22.34
CA ASN A 245 -2.18 -10.37 -21.83
C ASN A 245 -1.41 -9.70 -20.68
N LEU A 246 -1.88 -8.51 -20.23
CA LEU A 246 -1.30 -7.68 -19.16
C LEU A 246 0.00 -6.96 -19.56
N GLN A 247 0.34 -6.94 -20.85
CA GLN A 247 1.53 -6.23 -21.36
C GLN A 247 1.17 -4.81 -21.79
N ILE A 248 2.15 -3.91 -21.67
CA ILE A 248 2.10 -2.57 -22.25
C ILE A 248 2.23 -2.73 -23.78
N LYS A 249 1.37 -2.09 -24.54
CA LYS A 249 1.33 -2.27 -26.00
C LYS A 249 2.64 -1.92 -26.70
N SER A 250 3.29 -0.85 -26.27
CA SER A 250 4.49 -0.32 -26.90
C SER A 250 5.79 -1.05 -26.54
N PHE A 251 5.76 -1.93 -25.49
CA PHE A 251 6.98 -2.56 -24.98
C PHE A 251 6.75 -4.05 -24.68
N SER A 252 7.38 -4.90 -25.47
CA SER A 252 7.40 -6.34 -25.24
C SER A 252 8.12 -6.70 -23.93
N GLY A 253 7.58 -7.67 -23.19
CA GLY A 253 8.17 -8.13 -21.93
C GLY A 253 7.97 -7.20 -20.74
N ILE A 254 7.13 -6.14 -20.88
CA ILE A 254 6.76 -5.25 -19.79
C ILE A 254 5.29 -5.43 -19.46
N PHE A 255 5.02 -5.82 -18.23
CA PHE A 255 3.70 -6.06 -17.70
C PHE A 255 3.32 -4.96 -16.69
N ALA A 256 2.02 -4.63 -16.62
CA ALA A 256 1.52 -3.71 -15.61
C ALA A 256 0.22 -4.24 -14.98
N VAL A 257 0.13 -4.23 -13.66
CA VAL A 257 -0.98 -4.80 -12.89
C VAL A 257 -1.29 -4.00 -11.62
N GLY A 258 -2.45 -4.25 -11.02
CA GLY A 258 -2.90 -3.55 -9.81
C GLY A 258 -3.47 -2.17 -10.10
N ASP A 259 -3.33 -1.25 -9.13
CA ASP A 259 -3.93 0.10 -9.22
C ASP A 259 -3.25 1.00 -10.26
N CYS A 260 -2.03 0.69 -10.68
CA CYS A 260 -1.31 1.46 -11.70
C CYS A 260 -1.71 1.09 -13.13
N ALA A 261 -2.56 0.07 -13.34
CA ALA A 261 -2.88 -0.41 -14.67
C ALA A 261 -4.37 -0.71 -14.88
N VAL A 262 -4.80 -0.64 -16.13
CA VAL A 262 -6.13 -1.02 -16.58
C VAL A 262 -6.03 -1.84 -17.87
N VAL A 263 -6.83 -2.91 -18.00
CA VAL A 263 -6.84 -3.75 -19.20
C VAL A 263 -7.81 -3.20 -20.23
N GLY A 264 -7.29 -2.83 -21.40
CA GLY A 264 -8.07 -2.21 -22.48
C GLY A 264 -8.72 -0.90 -22.05
N SER A 265 -9.84 -0.57 -22.66
CA SER A 265 -10.63 0.63 -22.32
C SER A 265 -11.65 0.40 -21.19
N ALA A 266 -11.52 -0.69 -20.43
CA ALA A 266 -12.49 -1.03 -19.41
C ALA A 266 -12.51 -0.01 -18.27
N LYS A 267 -13.55 0.80 -18.16
CA LYS A 267 -13.81 1.71 -17.05
C LYS A 267 -14.10 0.88 -15.78
N ARG A 268 -13.10 0.69 -14.93
CA ARG A 268 -13.26 0.01 -13.64
C ARG A 268 -12.51 0.75 -12.55
N PRO A 269 -13.02 0.78 -11.32
CA PRO A 269 -12.28 1.37 -10.20
C PRO A 269 -11.03 0.55 -9.89
N ALA A 270 -9.99 1.21 -9.40
CA ALA A 270 -8.86 0.54 -8.76
C ALA A 270 -9.38 -0.24 -7.54
N SER A 271 -8.98 -1.50 -7.40
CA SER A 271 -9.47 -2.38 -6.32
C SER A 271 -8.51 -3.52 -6.05
N GLY A 272 -8.26 -3.79 -4.77
CA GLY A 272 -7.46 -4.93 -4.32
C GLY A 272 -7.95 -6.29 -4.85
N VAL A 273 -9.25 -6.45 -5.08
CA VAL A 273 -9.82 -7.68 -5.67
C VAL A 273 -9.26 -7.96 -7.07
N PHE A 274 -9.16 -6.93 -7.91
CA PHE A 274 -8.57 -7.07 -9.26
C PHE A 274 -7.07 -7.33 -9.16
N ALA A 275 -6.38 -6.62 -8.27
CA ALA A 275 -4.95 -6.79 -8.06
C ALA A 275 -4.58 -8.22 -7.60
N VAL A 276 -5.44 -8.90 -6.87
CA VAL A 276 -5.22 -10.29 -6.43
C VAL A 276 -5.63 -11.30 -7.51
N LYS A 277 -6.77 -11.08 -8.17
CA LYS A 277 -7.30 -12.04 -9.18
C LYS A 277 -6.42 -12.12 -10.43
N VAL A 278 -5.76 -11.04 -10.83
CA VAL A 278 -4.87 -10.98 -12.00
C VAL A 278 -3.65 -11.89 -11.88
N VAL A 279 -3.22 -12.22 -10.65
CA VAL A 279 -1.97 -12.92 -10.37
C VAL A 279 -1.91 -14.30 -11.02
N ASN A 280 -3.02 -15.03 -11.10
CA ASN A 280 -3.05 -16.34 -11.76
C ASN A 280 -2.70 -16.26 -13.26
N THR A 281 -3.09 -15.20 -13.93
CA THR A 281 -2.72 -14.96 -15.33
C THR A 281 -1.30 -14.41 -15.43
N LEU A 282 -0.95 -13.47 -14.56
CA LEU A 282 0.39 -12.86 -14.55
C LEU A 282 1.50 -13.90 -14.37
N VAL A 283 1.39 -14.80 -13.37
CA VAL A 283 2.40 -15.82 -13.09
C VAL A 283 2.65 -16.74 -14.28
N GLN A 284 1.58 -17.11 -15.01
CA GLN A 284 1.69 -17.94 -16.20
C GLN A 284 2.29 -17.14 -17.38
N ASN A 285 1.89 -15.89 -17.55
CA ASN A 285 2.37 -15.06 -18.63
C ASN A 285 3.84 -14.71 -18.47
N LEU A 286 4.33 -14.44 -17.26
CA LEU A 286 5.76 -14.23 -17.01
C LEU A 286 6.59 -15.44 -17.43
N LYS A 287 6.20 -16.65 -17.03
CA LYS A 287 6.88 -17.86 -17.42
C LYS A 287 6.84 -18.08 -18.93
N LYS A 288 5.67 -17.97 -19.54
CA LYS A 288 5.46 -18.15 -20.98
C LYS A 288 6.21 -17.13 -21.84
N ASP A 289 6.27 -15.86 -21.40
CA ASP A 289 6.97 -14.79 -22.12
C ASP A 289 8.50 -15.04 -22.13
N ILE A 290 9.05 -15.56 -21.06
CA ILE A 290 10.47 -15.95 -20.98
C ILE A 290 10.76 -17.18 -21.83
N GLU A 291 9.82 -18.15 -21.88
CA GLU A 291 9.93 -19.36 -22.70
C GLU A 291 9.54 -19.14 -24.18
N GLY A 292 9.21 -17.90 -24.58
CA GLY A 292 8.78 -17.58 -25.95
C GLY A 292 7.43 -18.18 -26.37
N ARG A 293 6.57 -18.53 -25.39
CA ARG A 293 5.26 -19.16 -25.61
C ARG A 293 4.13 -18.14 -25.66
N SER A 294 3.02 -18.49 -26.30
CA SER A 294 1.83 -17.64 -26.40
C SER A 294 1.22 -17.32 -25.03
N LEU A 295 0.89 -16.04 -24.79
CA LEU A 295 0.38 -15.54 -23.53
C LEU A 295 -1.12 -15.78 -23.36
N LYS A 296 -1.56 -15.92 -22.12
CA LYS A 296 -2.97 -16.04 -21.75
C LYS A 296 -3.64 -14.68 -21.67
N LYS A 297 -4.86 -14.59 -22.15
CA LYS A 297 -5.74 -13.42 -21.97
C LYS A 297 -6.37 -13.43 -20.58
N TRP A 298 -6.46 -12.26 -19.98
CA TRP A 298 -7.19 -12.02 -18.75
C TRP A 298 -8.42 -11.14 -19.00
N PHE A 299 -9.55 -11.59 -18.52
CA PHE A 299 -10.82 -10.88 -18.62
C PHE A 299 -11.27 -10.49 -17.20
N PRO A 300 -11.09 -9.22 -16.81
CA PRO A 300 -11.51 -8.77 -15.50
C PRO A 300 -13.04 -8.79 -15.37
N GLN A 301 -13.54 -9.17 -14.19
CA GLN A 301 -14.96 -9.03 -13.89
C GLN A 301 -15.39 -7.56 -13.97
N LYS A 302 -16.59 -7.31 -14.52
CA LYS A 302 -17.08 -5.93 -14.71
C LYS A 302 -17.43 -5.23 -13.42
N ILE A 303 -17.93 -5.97 -12.42
CA ILE A 303 -18.47 -5.43 -11.16
C ILE A 303 -17.93 -6.24 -10.00
N GLY A 304 -17.56 -5.56 -8.91
CA GLY A 304 -17.18 -6.16 -7.64
C GLY A 304 -18.14 -5.71 -6.53
N LEU A 305 -18.41 -6.58 -5.58
CA LEU A 305 -19.02 -6.22 -4.31
C LEU A 305 -18.05 -5.33 -3.53
N GLN A 306 -18.52 -4.18 -3.05
CA GLN A 306 -17.79 -3.27 -2.17
C GLN A 306 -18.45 -3.28 -0.80
N ILE A 307 -17.65 -3.39 0.25
CA ILE A 307 -18.17 -3.40 1.62
C ILE A 307 -17.46 -2.28 2.38
N VAL A 308 -18.26 -1.42 3.01
CA VAL A 308 -17.80 -0.24 3.77
C VAL A 308 -18.14 -0.44 5.23
N ASN A 309 -17.13 -0.48 6.10
CA ASN A 309 -17.33 -0.63 7.52
C ASN A 309 -17.88 0.66 8.13
N ILE A 310 -18.78 0.47 9.06
CA ILE A 310 -19.19 1.46 10.06
C ILE A 310 -18.67 0.95 11.40
N PHE A 311 -18.09 1.81 12.21
CA PHE A 311 -17.50 1.48 13.50
C PHE A 311 -18.34 2.05 14.68
N PRO A 312 -19.60 1.62 14.86
CA PRO A 312 -20.42 2.08 15.98
C PRO A 312 -19.90 1.55 17.31
N SER A 313 -20.31 2.18 18.42
CA SER A 313 -19.81 1.87 19.76
C SER A 313 -20.12 0.44 20.21
N HIS A 314 -21.29 -0.11 19.88
CA HIS A 314 -21.76 -1.37 20.44
C HIS A 314 -21.64 -2.58 19.53
N HIS A 315 -22.05 -2.47 18.25
CA HIS A 315 -22.02 -3.61 17.33
C HIS A 315 -21.49 -3.18 15.97
N PRO A 316 -20.37 -3.76 15.50
CA PRO A 316 -19.81 -3.42 14.21
C PRO A 316 -20.80 -3.76 13.08
N LYS A 317 -20.93 -2.86 12.12
CA LYS A 317 -21.82 -2.99 10.96
C LYS A 317 -21.08 -2.57 9.69
N ALA A 318 -21.60 -2.99 8.54
CA ALA A 318 -21.10 -2.54 7.25
C ALA A 318 -22.23 -2.37 6.25
N PHE A 319 -22.04 -1.49 5.29
CA PHE A 319 -22.82 -1.44 4.07
C PHE A 319 -22.22 -2.37 3.03
N ALA A 320 -23.07 -3.07 2.28
CA ALA A 320 -22.69 -3.77 1.06
C ALA A 320 -23.21 -3.00 -0.14
N ILE A 321 -22.33 -2.73 -1.12
CA ILE A 321 -22.62 -1.95 -2.31
C ILE A 321 -22.37 -2.82 -3.52
N TYR A 322 -23.42 -3.01 -4.31
CA TYR A 322 -23.36 -3.75 -5.57
C TYR A 322 -24.05 -2.96 -6.69
N ARG A 323 -23.30 -2.56 -7.70
CA ARG A 323 -23.74 -1.57 -8.69
C ARG A 323 -24.17 -0.27 -7.99
N ASN A 324 -25.43 0.13 -8.17
CA ASN A 324 -26.03 1.34 -7.58
C ASN A 324 -26.83 1.06 -6.30
N PHE A 325 -26.92 -0.22 -5.89
CA PHE A 325 -27.71 -0.61 -4.73
C PHE A 325 -26.84 -0.64 -3.47
N VAL A 326 -27.35 -0.04 -2.40
CA VAL A 326 -26.75 -0.03 -1.06
C VAL A 326 -27.63 -0.82 -0.12
N PHE A 327 -27.07 -1.89 0.44
CA PHE A 327 -27.69 -2.78 1.39
C PHE A 327 -27.11 -2.55 2.79
N GLY A 328 -27.91 -2.73 3.80
CA GLY A 328 -27.53 -2.56 5.22
C GLY A 328 -27.80 -1.13 5.74
N PRO A 329 -27.11 -0.73 6.84
CA PRO A 329 -25.96 -1.40 7.45
C PRO A 329 -26.33 -2.68 8.21
N SER A 330 -25.48 -3.72 8.14
CA SER A 330 -25.71 -5.01 8.80
C SER A 330 -24.42 -5.58 9.39
N PHE A 331 -24.58 -6.32 10.50
CA PHE A 331 -23.52 -7.11 11.12
C PHE A 331 -23.00 -8.23 10.20
N ILE A 332 -23.89 -8.84 9.41
CA ILE A 332 -23.54 -9.91 8.47
C ILE A 332 -22.50 -9.40 7.43
N PHE A 333 -22.69 -8.20 6.90
CA PHE A 333 -21.74 -7.62 5.94
C PHE A 333 -20.40 -7.30 6.58
N TRP A 334 -20.41 -6.88 7.86
CA TRP A 334 -19.18 -6.69 8.60
C TRP A 334 -18.43 -8.03 8.80
N ILE A 335 -19.12 -9.10 9.22
CA ILE A 335 -18.52 -10.44 9.35
C ILE A 335 -17.92 -10.87 8.02
N LEU A 336 -18.65 -10.70 6.91
CA LEU A 336 -18.17 -11.09 5.59
C LEU A 336 -16.87 -10.36 5.24
N LYS A 337 -16.85 -9.02 5.39
CA LYS A 337 -15.63 -8.23 5.13
C LYS A 337 -14.48 -8.64 6.05
N HIS A 338 -14.75 -8.73 7.34
CA HIS A 338 -13.74 -9.10 8.34
C HIS A 338 -13.11 -10.47 8.05
N LYS A 339 -13.91 -11.47 7.70
CA LYS A 339 -13.41 -12.79 7.29
C LYS A 339 -12.56 -12.72 6.00
N ILE A 340 -12.99 -11.95 5.00
CA ILE A 340 -12.24 -11.78 3.75
C ILE A 340 -10.87 -11.15 4.05
N ASP A 341 -10.84 -10.07 4.81
CA ASP A 341 -9.65 -9.28 5.10
C ASP A 341 -8.67 -10.09 5.98
N LEU A 342 -9.14 -10.69 7.06
CA LEU A 342 -8.30 -11.52 7.92
C LEU A 342 -7.77 -12.76 7.19
N ASN A 343 -8.59 -13.41 6.37
CA ASN A 343 -8.16 -14.56 5.58
C ASN A 343 -7.09 -14.17 4.55
N PHE A 344 -7.16 -12.95 4.00
CA PHE A 344 -6.12 -12.46 3.10
C PHE A 344 -4.78 -12.33 3.86
N ILE A 345 -4.76 -11.63 5.00
CA ILE A 345 -3.53 -11.44 5.79
C ILE A 345 -2.99 -12.77 6.33
N LYS A 346 -3.84 -13.63 6.90
CA LYS A 346 -3.44 -14.95 7.41
C LYS A 346 -2.71 -15.79 6.37
N LYS A 347 -3.05 -15.63 5.08
CA LYS A 347 -2.34 -16.30 4.00
C LYS A 347 -0.86 -15.93 3.90
N PHE A 348 -0.44 -14.77 4.36
CA PHE A 348 0.95 -14.32 4.36
C PHE A 348 1.66 -14.57 5.69
N ARG A 349 0.93 -14.85 6.77
CA ARG A 349 1.45 -15.11 8.12
C ARG A 349 1.52 -16.61 8.47
N SER A 350 1.03 -17.51 7.62
CA SER A 350 0.95 -18.93 8.00
C SER A 350 2.35 -19.54 8.13
N LYS A 351 2.59 -20.26 9.25
CA LYS A 351 3.82 -21.02 9.53
C LYS A 351 4.21 -21.97 8.38
N ARG A 352 3.26 -22.46 7.56
CA ARG A 352 3.53 -23.26 6.36
C ARG A 352 4.37 -22.53 5.30
N LEU A 353 4.33 -21.20 5.25
CA LEU A 353 5.19 -20.42 4.37
C LEU A 353 6.65 -20.44 4.84
N ILE A 354 6.86 -20.58 6.14
CA ILE A 354 8.18 -20.66 6.77
C ILE A 354 8.73 -22.09 6.69
N MET A 355 7.86 -23.12 6.84
CA MET A 355 8.30 -24.53 6.93
C MET A 355 8.64 -25.20 5.59
N LYS A 356 8.12 -24.72 4.45
CA LYS A 356 8.51 -25.30 3.14
C LYS A 356 9.90 -24.87 2.65
N SER A 357 10.52 -23.89 3.28
CA SER A 357 11.92 -23.54 3.03
C SER A 357 12.92 -24.36 3.88
N SER A 358 12.45 -25.15 4.86
CA SER A 358 13.28 -25.83 5.86
C SER A 358 13.40 -27.35 5.67
N GLU A 359 13.05 -27.91 4.51
CA GLU A 359 13.29 -29.33 4.22
C GLU A 359 14.75 -29.66 3.82
N LYS A 360 15.70 -28.79 4.05
CA LYS A 360 17.12 -29.16 4.19
C LYS A 360 17.58 -28.56 5.52
N ASN A 361 18.06 -29.39 6.40
CA ASN A 361 18.70 -29.11 7.67
C ASN A 361 19.61 -27.88 7.59
N ILE A 362 19.01 -26.68 7.73
CA ILE A 362 19.74 -25.48 8.02
C ILE A 362 19.54 -25.29 9.51
N SER A 363 20.61 -25.50 10.26
CA SER A 363 20.62 -25.27 11.70
C SER A 363 20.11 -23.88 11.99
N LEU A 364 19.40 -23.68 13.10
CA LEU A 364 18.92 -22.38 13.59
C LEU A 364 20.03 -21.32 13.75
N ASN A 365 21.28 -21.67 13.45
CA ASN A 365 22.49 -20.88 13.58
C ASN A 365 22.94 -20.18 12.29
N ASP A 366 22.22 -20.34 11.16
CA ASP A 366 22.62 -19.67 9.93
C ASP A 366 22.29 -18.18 9.96
N CYS A 367 23.33 -17.42 10.10
CA CYS A 367 23.48 -15.98 9.89
C CYS A 367 22.23 -15.12 10.14
N ARG A 368 22.06 -14.70 11.37
CA ARG A 368 21.05 -13.70 11.76
C ARG A 368 21.45 -12.27 11.38
N GLY A 369 22.68 -12.01 10.91
CA GLY A 369 23.23 -10.68 10.74
C GLY A 369 22.39 -9.74 9.86
N CYS A 370 22.07 -10.11 8.62
CA CYS A 370 21.33 -9.21 7.72
C CYS A 370 19.79 -9.32 7.79
N ALA A 371 19.25 -10.43 8.31
CA ALA A 371 17.80 -10.68 8.35
C ALA A 371 17.14 -10.31 9.68
N ALA A 372 17.94 -10.07 10.72
CA ALA A 372 17.47 -9.79 12.08
C ALA A 372 17.35 -8.28 12.37
N LYS A 373 17.66 -7.39 11.41
CA LYS A 373 17.53 -5.95 11.61
C LYS A 373 16.07 -5.59 11.88
N ILE A 374 15.86 -4.90 12.99
CA ILE A 374 14.55 -4.38 13.38
C ILE A 374 14.08 -3.42 12.28
N PRO A 375 12.85 -3.55 11.75
CA PRO A 375 12.33 -2.59 10.79
C PRO A 375 12.47 -1.16 11.31
N GLN A 376 12.94 -0.24 10.49
CA GLN A 376 13.26 1.14 10.88
C GLN A 376 12.08 1.83 11.60
N PHE A 377 10.84 1.55 11.21
CA PHE A 377 9.66 2.11 11.88
C PHE A 377 9.49 1.61 13.32
N VAL A 378 9.87 0.35 13.63
CA VAL A 378 9.85 -0.21 14.99
C VAL A 378 10.96 0.41 15.82
N LEU A 379 12.13 0.55 15.22
CA LEU A 379 13.28 1.21 15.86
C LEU A 379 12.95 2.68 16.16
N ASN A 380 12.43 3.42 15.20
CA ASN A 380 12.03 4.82 15.39
C ASN A 380 10.96 4.98 16.48
N LYS A 381 9.99 4.06 16.55
CA LYS A 381 8.97 4.06 17.60
C LYS A 381 9.57 3.80 18.99
N SER A 382 10.54 2.90 19.09
CA SER A 382 11.24 2.60 20.33
C SER A 382 12.12 3.76 20.76
N LEU A 383 12.80 4.44 19.83
CA LEU A 383 13.62 5.63 20.09
C LEU A 383 12.78 6.84 20.53
N ILE A 384 11.62 7.04 19.91
CA ILE A 384 10.65 8.08 20.31
C ILE A 384 10.16 7.83 21.74
N ASN A 385 9.80 6.58 22.06
CA ASN A 385 9.31 6.20 23.39
C ASN A 385 10.38 6.29 24.49
N SER A 386 11.65 6.23 24.13
CA SER A 386 12.79 6.33 25.06
C SER A 386 13.41 7.73 25.17
N ASN A 387 12.77 8.76 24.56
CA ASN A 387 13.29 10.15 24.51
C ASN A 387 14.69 10.29 23.86
N LEU A 388 15.12 9.32 23.06
CA LEU A 388 16.41 9.31 22.37
C LEU A 388 16.33 9.88 20.94
N ASN A 389 15.41 10.79 20.68
CA ASN A 389 15.15 11.36 19.35
C ASN A 389 16.34 12.12 18.73
N SER A 390 17.30 12.55 19.55
CA SER A 390 18.49 13.28 19.08
C SER A 390 19.54 12.39 18.40
N PHE A 391 19.42 11.07 18.55
CA PHE A 391 20.38 10.09 18.02
C PHE A 391 19.94 9.39 16.71
N ALA A 392 18.76 9.73 16.18
CA ALA A 392 18.16 9.05 15.04
C ALA A 392 18.50 9.70 13.68
N SER A 393 19.70 10.27 13.50
CA SER A 393 20.05 10.99 12.26
C SER A 393 20.51 10.10 11.11
N SER A 394 20.80 8.82 11.31
CA SER A 394 21.23 7.90 10.23
C SER A 394 20.54 6.54 10.33
N PRO A 395 20.10 5.97 9.18
CA PRO A 395 19.52 4.62 9.12
C PRO A 395 20.58 3.51 9.02
N GLU A 396 21.84 3.79 9.31
CA GLU A 396 22.95 2.85 9.18
C GLU A 396 23.17 1.98 10.44
N ASP A 397 24.06 1.01 10.35
CA ASP A 397 24.29 -0.04 11.35
C ASP A 397 24.99 0.43 12.64
N SER A 398 25.24 1.74 12.79
CA SER A 398 25.91 2.35 13.93
C SER A 398 25.08 3.48 14.52
N VAL A 399 25.12 3.61 15.82
CA VAL A 399 24.49 4.71 16.56
C VAL A 399 25.58 5.56 17.18
N GLU A 400 25.47 6.88 17.00
CA GLU A 400 26.28 7.85 17.72
C GLU A 400 25.91 7.80 19.21
N ILE A 401 26.90 7.47 20.07
CA ILE A 401 26.66 7.35 21.50
C ILE A 401 27.16 8.60 22.24
N TYR A 402 28.21 9.23 21.72
CA TYR A 402 28.85 10.33 22.43
C TYR A 402 29.58 11.22 21.44
N GLN A 403 29.48 12.55 21.64
CA GLN A 403 30.23 13.55 20.91
C GLN A 403 31.07 14.37 21.90
N ASN A 404 32.38 14.41 21.70
CA ASN A 404 33.30 15.26 22.45
C ASN A 404 34.06 16.17 21.50
N GLY A 405 33.63 17.40 21.38
CA GLY A 405 34.19 18.33 20.41
C GLY A 405 33.98 17.91 18.96
N GLN A 406 35.06 17.61 18.23
CA GLN A 406 35.01 17.12 16.85
C GLN A 406 34.97 15.60 16.72
N ASP A 407 35.14 14.88 17.83
CA ASP A 407 35.16 13.41 17.84
C ASP A 407 33.78 12.87 18.12
N ILE A 408 33.30 11.97 17.22
CA ILE A 408 32.03 11.28 17.36
C ILE A 408 32.35 9.80 17.62
N ILE A 409 31.85 9.27 18.75
CA ILE A 409 31.95 7.84 19.03
C ILE A 409 30.69 7.14 18.53
N LEU A 410 30.89 6.25 17.57
CA LEU A 410 29.84 5.42 17.01
C LEU A 410 29.92 4.01 17.60
N GLN A 411 28.80 3.45 18.02
CA GLN A 411 28.69 2.06 18.42
C GLN A 411 27.88 1.28 17.40
N SER A 412 28.49 0.24 16.85
CA SER A 412 27.82 -0.81 16.11
C SER A 412 27.69 -2.03 17.01
N VAL A 413 26.49 -2.59 17.14
CA VAL A 413 26.26 -3.86 17.86
C VAL A 413 25.92 -4.93 16.83
N ASP A 414 26.93 -5.69 16.45
CA ASP A 414 26.75 -6.95 15.73
C ASP A 414 26.63 -8.09 16.74
N GLY A 415 25.40 -8.57 16.92
CA GLY A 415 25.18 -9.81 17.67
C GLY A 415 25.51 -11.01 16.80
N PHE A 416 26.67 -11.59 17.03
CA PHE A 416 26.95 -12.95 16.56
C PHE A 416 26.40 -13.95 17.59
N PRO A 417 25.71 -15.02 17.14
CA PRO A 417 25.28 -16.08 18.05
C PRO A 417 26.46 -16.89 18.58
#